data_c07802128556994cf51ab4b4b352fcd8
#
_entry.id   c07802128556994cf51ab4b4b352fcd8
#
_cell.length_a   1.000
_cell.length_b   1.000
_cell.length_c   1.000
_cell.angle_alpha   90.00
_cell.angle_beta   90.00
_cell.angle_gamma   90.00
#
_symmetry.space_group_name_H-M   'P 1'
#
loop_
_entity.id
_entity.type
_entity.pdbx_description
1 polymer ?
#
loop_
_entity_poly.entity_id
_entity_poly.type
_entity_poly.pdbx_seq_one_letter_code
_entity_poly.pdbx_strand_id
1 'polypeptide(L)'
;MSTALEIPDILFIEESSNPTALLADFQEIRKFYEIYREGADWKSADETKDFTPAELRFKISASLINKQARFLFAEPPDILVEPNDGIDKLTEADETAISRLESLVRSILYENRFEEALIKAAKDCFIGKRVAGVVNFDEEHGVTLSFIPALQFLFETSFYNSNVIEKFVYFRAFFDSDAKEKRVYKKKYTLEEGIVFVAETIHDPSGDIVEVVLEKTPTLLAAIP
;
A
#
# COMPACT_ATOMS: atom_id res chain seq x y z
N MET A 1 20.94 8.55 0.19
CA MET A 1 19.93 8.16 1.19
C MET A 1 18.64 8.82 0.79
N SER A 2 17.69 8.06 0.25
CA SER A 2 16.35 8.60 -0.05
C SER A 2 15.65 8.78 1.30
N THR A 3 15.55 10.00 1.79
CA THR A 3 14.58 10.35 2.83
C THR A 3 13.23 10.05 2.21
N ALA A 4 12.58 8.98 2.67
CA ALA A 4 11.20 8.73 2.28
C ALA A 4 10.43 10.03 2.51
N LEU A 5 9.78 10.53 1.46
CA LEU A 5 8.98 11.74 1.55
C LEU A 5 7.84 11.41 2.51
N GLU A 6 7.86 12.01 3.70
CA GLU A 6 6.83 11.79 4.71
C GLU A 6 5.54 12.50 4.26
N ILE A 7 4.43 11.81 4.45
CA ILE A 7 3.10 12.37 4.20
C ILE A 7 2.67 13.09 5.47
N PRO A 8 2.26 14.37 5.38
CA PRO A 8 1.82 15.15 6.53
C PRO A 8 0.61 14.50 7.23
N ASP A 9 0.66 14.42 8.56
CA ASP A 9 -0.42 13.83 9.37
C ASP A 9 -1.75 14.55 9.20
N ILE A 10 -1.73 15.83 8.86
CA ILE A 10 -2.94 16.62 8.64
C ILE A 10 -3.85 16.02 7.55
N LEU A 11 -3.26 15.49 6.47
CA LEU A 11 -4.01 14.87 5.38
C LEU A 11 -4.75 13.59 5.82
N PHE A 12 -4.20 12.86 6.78
CA PHE A 12 -4.85 11.69 7.35
C PHE A 12 -5.93 12.07 8.38
N ILE A 13 -5.68 13.12 9.16
CA ILE A 13 -6.62 13.63 10.17
C ILE A 13 -7.92 14.07 9.50
N GLU A 14 -7.84 14.78 8.39
CA GLU A 14 -8.99 15.27 7.62
C GLU A 14 -9.85 14.12 7.05
N GLU A 15 -9.23 13.00 6.75
CA GLU A 15 -9.91 11.86 6.13
C GLU A 15 -10.40 10.82 7.15
N SER A 16 -9.95 10.86 8.39
CA SER A 16 -10.27 9.82 9.38
C SER A 16 -11.49 10.17 10.22
N SER A 17 -12.39 9.20 10.39
CA SER A 17 -13.49 9.28 11.37
C SER A 17 -13.00 9.22 12.83
N ASN A 18 -11.79 8.66 13.07
CA ASN A 18 -11.16 8.59 14.38
C ASN A 18 -9.67 8.96 14.32
N PRO A 19 -9.34 10.26 14.19
CA PRO A 19 -7.97 10.72 14.02
C PRO A 19 -7.03 10.32 15.15
N THR A 20 -7.51 10.32 16.40
CA THR A 20 -6.69 10.00 17.56
C THR A 20 -6.19 8.56 17.53
N ALA A 21 -7.08 7.61 17.27
CA ALA A 21 -6.71 6.21 17.15
C ALA A 21 -5.78 5.95 15.96
N LEU A 22 -6.06 6.59 14.82
CA LEU A 22 -5.23 6.49 13.62
C LEU A 22 -3.81 6.99 13.86
N LEU A 23 -3.64 8.15 14.50
CA LEU A 23 -2.32 8.71 14.78
C LEU A 23 -1.54 7.85 15.77
N ALA A 24 -2.20 7.27 16.78
CA ALA A 24 -1.55 6.34 17.71
C ALA A 24 -1.03 5.09 16.98
N ASP A 25 -1.83 4.50 16.11
CA ASP A 25 -1.41 3.37 15.27
C ASP A 25 -0.24 3.74 14.34
N PHE A 26 -0.30 4.91 13.70
CA PHE A 26 0.78 5.40 12.84
C PHE A 26 2.09 5.64 13.60
N GLN A 27 2.02 6.15 14.83
CA GLN A 27 3.21 6.32 15.69
C GLN A 27 3.85 4.96 16.03
N GLU A 28 3.03 3.95 16.33
CA GLU A 28 3.52 2.60 16.56
C GLU A 28 4.17 2.01 15.30
N ILE A 29 3.53 2.15 14.14
CA ILE A 29 4.06 1.65 12.87
C ILE A 29 5.36 2.37 12.50
N ARG A 30 5.47 3.69 12.66
CA ARG A 30 6.72 4.45 12.43
C ARG A 30 7.85 3.90 13.30
N LYS A 31 7.58 3.60 14.57
CA LYS A 31 8.55 2.98 15.46
C LYS A 31 9.03 1.61 14.97
N PHE A 32 8.14 0.80 14.39
CA PHE A 32 8.55 -0.47 13.79
C PHE A 32 9.44 -0.29 12.56
N TYR A 33 9.15 0.69 11.70
CA TYR A 33 10.03 1.02 10.56
C TYR A 33 11.39 1.55 11.03
N GLU A 34 11.46 2.30 12.12
CA GLU A 34 12.73 2.74 12.73
C GLU A 34 13.55 1.54 13.21
N ILE A 35 12.93 0.63 13.98
CA ILE A 35 13.58 -0.60 14.46
C ILE A 35 14.07 -1.46 13.28
N TYR A 36 13.29 -1.57 12.22
CA TYR A 36 13.70 -2.30 11.02
C TYR A 36 14.91 -1.65 10.35
N ARG A 37 14.91 -0.34 10.22
CA ARG A 37 15.94 0.43 9.51
C ARG A 37 17.23 0.59 10.31
N GLU A 38 17.11 0.90 11.58
CA GLU A 38 18.23 1.28 12.44
C GLU A 38 18.66 0.19 13.40
N GLY A 39 17.79 -0.77 13.68
CA GLY A 39 17.93 -1.77 14.72
C GLY A 39 17.36 -1.29 16.05
N ALA A 40 17.15 -2.24 16.97
CA ALA A 40 16.74 -1.92 18.32
C ALA A 40 17.93 -1.36 19.11
N ASP A 41 17.70 -0.27 19.85
CA ASP A 41 18.68 0.25 20.81
C ASP A 41 18.79 -0.73 21.97
N TRP A 42 19.95 -1.34 22.09
CA TRP A 42 20.29 -2.14 23.26
C TRP A 42 21.07 -1.23 24.23
N LYS A 43 20.37 -0.68 25.21
CA LYS A 43 21.03 0.04 26.31
C LYS A 43 21.38 -0.96 27.39
N SER A 44 22.67 -0.99 27.78
CA SER A 44 23.08 -1.65 29.01
C SER A 44 22.43 -0.93 30.20
N ALA A 45 21.87 -1.68 31.15
CA ALA A 45 21.25 -1.11 32.34
C ALA A 45 22.23 -0.42 33.31
N ASP A 46 23.54 -0.66 33.14
CA ASP A 46 24.57 -0.19 34.06
C ASP A 46 25.43 0.91 33.41
N GLU A 47 24.96 2.15 33.41
CA GLU A 47 25.84 3.31 33.26
C GLU A 47 26.52 3.58 34.63
N THR A 48 27.77 3.19 34.79
CA THR A 48 28.62 3.66 35.89
C THR A 48 29.45 4.84 35.44
N LYS A 49 29.88 5.70 36.39
CA LYS A 49 30.66 6.92 36.07
C LYS A 49 31.94 6.66 35.27
N ASP A 50 32.43 5.45 35.27
CA ASP A 50 33.71 5.05 34.66
C ASP A 50 33.58 4.16 33.43
N PHE A 51 32.36 3.83 33.01
CA PHE A 51 32.11 2.95 31.88
C PHE A 51 30.98 3.47 31.00
N THR A 52 31.31 3.85 29.78
CA THR A 52 30.32 4.12 28.73
C THR A 52 30.11 2.83 27.91
N PRO A 53 28.95 2.18 28.03
CA PRO A 53 28.72 0.96 27.26
C PRO A 53 28.74 1.25 25.76
N ALA A 54 29.33 0.35 25.00
CA ALA A 54 29.30 0.45 23.53
C ALA A 54 27.84 0.37 23.05
N GLU A 55 27.41 1.36 22.27
CA GLU A 55 26.11 1.31 21.57
C GLU A 55 26.17 0.26 20.47
N LEU A 56 25.71 -0.95 20.77
CA LEU A 56 25.61 -2.01 19.78
C LEU A 56 24.19 -2.04 19.21
N ARG A 57 24.06 -1.71 17.94
CA ARG A 57 22.80 -1.81 17.19
C ARG A 57 22.79 -3.06 16.33
N PHE A 58 21.94 -4.02 16.68
CA PHE A 58 21.79 -5.24 15.92
C PHE A 58 20.52 -5.17 15.04
N LYS A 59 20.70 -5.24 13.72
CA LYS A 59 19.59 -5.29 12.73
C LYS A 59 19.01 -6.72 12.60
N ILE A 60 18.76 -7.39 13.72
CA ILE A 60 18.21 -8.74 13.73
C ILE A 60 16.82 -8.77 13.10
N SER A 61 15.97 -7.80 13.46
CA SER A 61 14.61 -7.66 12.92
C SER A 61 14.62 -7.55 11.39
N ALA A 62 15.50 -6.71 10.83
CA ALA A 62 15.65 -6.55 9.39
C ALA A 62 16.08 -7.87 8.72
N SER A 63 17.01 -8.60 9.33
CA SER A 63 17.46 -9.89 8.79
C SER A 63 16.34 -10.93 8.80
N LEU A 64 15.56 -11.03 9.88
CA LEU A 64 14.44 -11.95 10.00
C LEU A 64 13.34 -11.63 8.99
N ILE A 65 12.89 -10.37 8.92
CA ILE A 65 11.85 -9.92 8.01
C ILE A 65 12.26 -10.16 6.55
N ASN A 66 13.50 -9.82 6.19
CA ASN A 66 13.99 -10.06 4.83
C ASN A 66 14.01 -11.55 4.46
N LYS A 67 14.38 -12.41 5.40
CA LYS A 67 14.35 -13.88 5.18
C LYS A 67 12.93 -14.39 5.07
N GLN A 68 12.03 -13.97 5.95
CA GLN A 68 10.63 -14.39 5.93
C GLN A 68 9.92 -13.95 4.64
N ALA A 69 10.10 -12.70 4.21
CA ALA A 69 9.50 -12.21 2.98
C ALA A 69 9.99 -12.97 1.74
N ARG A 70 11.30 -13.29 1.68
CA ARG A 70 11.86 -14.10 0.60
C ARG A 70 11.40 -15.55 0.66
N PHE A 71 11.25 -16.11 1.85
CA PHE A 71 10.78 -17.50 2.01
C PHE A 71 9.30 -17.63 1.62
N LEU A 72 8.47 -16.63 1.93
CA LEU A 72 7.05 -16.62 1.59
C LEU A 72 6.81 -16.60 0.07
N PHE A 73 7.67 -15.88 -0.67
CA PHE A 73 7.59 -15.74 -2.12
C PHE A 73 8.86 -16.24 -2.82
N ALA A 74 9.44 -17.35 -2.31
CA ALA A 74 10.57 -18.01 -2.97
C ALA A 74 10.20 -18.55 -4.34
N GLU A 75 8.96 -18.99 -4.47
CA GLU A 75 8.32 -19.34 -5.73
C GLU A 75 7.15 -18.37 -5.94
N PRO A 76 7.04 -17.76 -7.13
CA PRO A 76 5.91 -16.89 -7.44
C PRO A 76 4.61 -17.68 -7.41
N PRO A 77 3.49 -17.08 -6.97
CA PRO A 77 2.21 -17.77 -6.99
C PRO A 77 1.78 -18.06 -8.42
N ASP A 78 1.36 -19.30 -8.67
CA ASP A 78 0.71 -19.66 -9.92
C ASP A 78 -0.71 -19.08 -9.92
N ILE A 79 -1.02 -18.35 -10.99
CA ILE A 79 -2.36 -17.80 -11.20
C ILE A 79 -3.03 -18.59 -12.31
N LEU A 80 -4.09 -19.29 -11.93
CA LEU A 80 -4.93 -20.06 -12.84
C LEU A 80 -6.26 -19.32 -13.05
N VAL A 81 -6.73 -19.31 -14.27
CA VAL A 81 -8.06 -18.81 -14.61
C VAL A 81 -8.99 -20.02 -14.71
N GLU A 82 -9.94 -20.10 -13.79
CA GLU A 82 -10.93 -21.17 -13.77
C GLU A 82 -12.26 -20.66 -14.33
N PRO A 83 -13.05 -21.50 -15.00
CA PRO A 83 -14.41 -21.16 -15.42
C PRO A 83 -15.29 -20.93 -14.18
N ASN A 84 -16.31 -20.10 -14.34
CA ASN A 84 -17.28 -19.85 -13.27
C ASN A 84 -17.99 -21.16 -12.87
N ASP A 85 -18.21 -21.37 -11.57
CA ASP A 85 -18.92 -22.54 -11.04
C ASP A 85 -20.28 -22.73 -11.75
N GLY A 86 -20.50 -23.93 -12.27
CA GLY A 86 -21.76 -24.32 -12.97
C GLY A 86 -21.60 -24.67 -14.44
N ILE A 87 -20.39 -24.61 -15.00
CA ILE A 87 -20.10 -25.10 -16.35
C ILE A 87 -19.58 -26.54 -16.25
N ASP A 88 -20.48 -27.53 -16.36
CA ASP A 88 -20.14 -28.96 -16.28
C ASP A 88 -19.26 -29.46 -17.44
N LYS A 89 -19.23 -28.72 -18.56
CA LYS A 89 -18.39 -29.04 -19.72
C LYS A 89 -17.94 -27.76 -20.42
N LEU A 90 -16.63 -27.58 -20.48
CA LEU A 90 -16.01 -26.54 -21.28
C LEU A 90 -16.14 -26.86 -22.77
N THR A 91 -16.43 -25.86 -23.58
CA THR A 91 -16.30 -25.95 -25.04
C THR A 91 -14.87 -25.59 -25.45
N GLU A 92 -14.46 -25.98 -26.65
CA GLU A 92 -13.14 -25.59 -27.21
C GLU A 92 -12.96 -24.06 -27.27
N ALA A 93 -14.06 -23.30 -27.45
CA ALA A 93 -14.06 -21.85 -27.41
C ALA A 93 -13.78 -21.32 -25.98
N ASP A 94 -14.34 -21.96 -24.96
CA ASP A 94 -14.11 -21.59 -23.55
C ASP A 94 -12.65 -21.85 -23.15
N GLU A 95 -12.09 -23.00 -23.51
CA GLU A 95 -10.67 -23.32 -23.26
C GLU A 95 -9.74 -22.32 -23.93
N THR A 96 -10.06 -21.88 -25.16
CA THR A 96 -9.30 -20.87 -25.87
C THR A 96 -9.40 -19.51 -25.16
N ALA A 97 -10.56 -19.13 -24.67
CA ALA A 97 -10.79 -17.88 -23.94
C ALA A 97 -10.03 -17.86 -22.60
N ILE A 98 -10.08 -18.97 -21.86
CA ILE A 98 -9.32 -19.14 -20.60
C ILE A 98 -7.82 -18.98 -20.84
N SER A 99 -7.28 -19.70 -21.85
CA SER A 99 -5.86 -19.62 -22.19
C SER A 99 -5.42 -18.18 -22.58
N ARG A 100 -6.28 -17.43 -23.28
CA ARG A 100 -6.02 -16.02 -23.60
C ARG A 100 -6.01 -15.14 -22.35
N LEU A 101 -6.96 -15.34 -21.43
CA LEU A 101 -7.02 -14.60 -20.17
C LEU A 101 -5.80 -14.90 -19.30
N GLU A 102 -5.40 -16.16 -19.17
CA GLU A 102 -4.16 -16.52 -18.45
C GLU A 102 -2.93 -15.84 -19.04
N SER A 103 -2.80 -15.86 -20.37
CA SER A 103 -1.69 -15.20 -21.06
C SER A 103 -1.69 -13.70 -20.81
N LEU A 104 -2.86 -13.04 -20.83
CA LEU A 104 -3.01 -11.63 -20.54
C LEU A 104 -2.62 -11.31 -19.08
N VAL A 105 -3.15 -12.07 -18.12
CA VAL A 105 -2.83 -11.86 -16.70
C VAL A 105 -1.33 -12.04 -16.46
N ARG A 106 -0.71 -13.09 -17.03
CA ARG A 106 0.74 -13.31 -16.91
C ARG A 106 1.55 -12.15 -17.51
N SER A 107 1.12 -11.59 -18.64
CA SER A 107 1.77 -10.41 -19.26
C SER A 107 1.70 -9.21 -18.33
N ILE A 108 0.50 -8.91 -17.77
CA ILE A 108 0.31 -7.80 -16.82
C ILE A 108 1.20 -7.98 -15.59
N LEU A 109 1.26 -9.18 -15.02
CA LEU A 109 2.09 -9.47 -13.84
C LEU A 109 3.57 -9.31 -14.15
N TYR A 110 4.02 -9.79 -15.30
CA TYR A 110 5.41 -9.67 -15.74
C TYR A 110 5.81 -8.20 -15.95
N GLU A 111 5.00 -7.42 -16.67
CA GLU A 111 5.23 -6.00 -16.92
C GLU A 111 5.30 -5.18 -15.62
N ASN A 112 4.50 -5.56 -14.62
CA ASN A 112 4.49 -4.93 -13.30
C ASN A 112 5.56 -5.47 -12.33
N ARG A 113 6.44 -6.39 -12.76
CA ARG A 113 7.43 -7.03 -11.89
C ARG A 113 6.82 -7.56 -10.59
N PHE A 114 5.70 -8.27 -10.73
CA PHE A 114 4.84 -8.64 -9.60
C PHE A 114 5.58 -9.42 -8.51
N GLU A 115 6.50 -10.30 -8.86
CA GLU A 115 7.29 -11.08 -7.89
C GLU A 115 8.14 -10.18 -6.98
N GLU A 116 8.84 -9.20 -7.56
CA GLU A 116 9.64 -8.23 -6.78
C GLU A 116 8.74 -7.36 -5.90
N ALA A 117 7.59 -6.97 -6.44
CA ALA A 117 6.59 -6.18 -5.76
C ALA A 117 5.97 -6.93 -4.57
N LEU A 118 5.68 -8.24 -4.71
CA LEU A 118 5.18 -9.09 -3.63
C LEU A 118 6.18 -9.23 -2.47
N ILE A 119 7.47 -9.46 -2.77
CA ILE A 119 8.50 -9.52 -1.73
C ILE A 119 8.60 -8.20 -0.96
N LYS A 120 8.48 -7.07 -1.65
CA LYS A 120 8.48 -5.76 -1.03
C LYS A 120 7.21 -5.56 -0.18
N ALA A 121 6.05 -5.92 -0.71
CA ALA A 121 4.77 -5.85 -0.01
C ALA A 121 4.77 -6.71 1.26
N ALA A 122 5.32 -7.92 1.20
CA ALA A 122 5.48 -8.78 2.37
C ALA A 122 6.33 -8.12 3.46
N LYS A 123 7.44 -7.49 3.09
CA LYS A 123 8.27 -6.74 4.06
C LYS A 123 7.48 -5.61 4.71
N ASP A 124 6.80 -4.80 3.91
CA ASP A 124 5.97 -3.70 4.41
C ASP A 124 4.84 -4.21 5.31
N CYS A 125 4.22 -5.35 4.96
CA CYS A 125 3.20 -5.99 5.78
C CYS A 125 3.76 -6.52 7.11
N PHE A 126 4.93 -7.15 7.12
CA PHE A 126 5.58 -7.62 8.35
C PHE A 126 6.02 -6.47 9.27
N ILE A 127 6.39 -5.33 8.72
CA ILE A 127 6.78 -4.15 9.49
C ILE A 127 5.54 -3.35 9.94
N GLY A 128 4.67 -3.02 8.96
CA GLY A 128 3.56 -2.09 9.14
C GLY A 128 2.23 -2.76 9.49
N LYS A 129 2.22 -4.08 9.73
CA LYS A 129 1.02 -4.90 10.03
C LYS A 129 0.03 -5.02 8.86
N ARG A 130 0.12 -4.16 7.85
CA ARG A 130 -0.79 -4.10 6.71
C ARG A 130 -0.11 -3.52 5.48
N VAL A 131 -0.64 -3.88 4.32
CA VAL A 131 -0.28 -3.34 3.01
C VAL A 131 -1.55 -3.35 2.17
N ALA A 132 -1.75 -2.36 1.32
CA ALA A 132 -2.85 -2.34 0.38
C ALA A 132 -2.34 -2.62 -1.04
N GLY A 133 -3.03 -3.53 -1.77
CA GLY A 133 -2.83 -3.71 -3.19
C GLY A 133 -3.78 -2.82 -3.97
N VAL A 134 -3.30 -2.09 -4.95
CA VAL A 134 -4.11 -1.21 -5.80
C VAL A 134 -3.86 -1.56 -7.26
N VAL A 135 -4.95 -1.77 -7.99
CA VAL A 135 -4.94 -1.95 -9.44
C VAL A 135 -5.40 -0.63 -10.06
N ASN A 136 -4.57 -0.04 -10.91
CA ASN A 136 -4.92 1.13 -11.68
C ASN A 136 -4.89 0.79 -13.17
N PHE A 137 -5.70 1.50 -13.93
CA PHE A 137 -5.68 1.48 -15.38
C PHE A 137 -5.43 2.90 -15.90
N ASP A 138 -4.54 3.00 -16.85
CA ASP A 138 -4.20 4.26 -17.50
C ASP A 138 -4.00 3.96 -18.99
N GLU A 139 -4.42 4.90 -19.86
CA GLU A 139 -4.41 4.70 -21.30
C GLU A 139 -2.98 4.60 -21.88
N GLU A 140 -2.00 5.24 -21.23
CA GLU A 140 -0.61 5.26 -21.68
C GLU A 140 0.17 4.02 -21.18
N HIS A 141 -0.07 3.60 -19.93
CA HIS A 141 0.71 2.55 -19.25
C HIS A 141 -0.05 1.24 -19.08
N GLY A 142 -1.34 1.20 -19.45
CA GLY A 142 -2.19 0.02 -19.27
C GLY A 142 -2.52 -0.30 -17.80
N VAL A 143 -2.57 -1.58 -17.47
CA VAL A 143 -2.86 -2.03 -16.09
C VAL A 143 -1.61 -1.98 -15.24
N THR A 144 -1.64 -1.21 -14.16
CA THR A 144 -0.54 -1.09 -13.19
C THR A 144 -0.95 -1.64 -11.83
N LEU A 145 -0.05 -2.42 -11.21
CA LEU A 145 -0.20 -2.99 -9.88
C LEU A 145 0.73 -2.26 -8.92
N SER A 146 0.18 -1.75 -7.82
CA SER A 146 0.96 -1.04 -6.80
C SER A 146 0.63 -1.56 -5.42
N PHE A 147 1.64 -1.69 -4.57
CA PHE A 147 1.46 -1.98 -3.16
C PHE A 147 1.76 -0.74 -2.33
N ILE A 148 0.80 -0.34 -1.53
CA ILE A 148 0.85 0.88 -0.72
C ILE A 148 1.18 0.51 0.72
N PRO A 149 2.30 1.02 1.28
CA PRO A 149 2.69 0.75 2.67
C PRO A 149 1.70 1.33 3.68
N ALA A 150 1.67 0.76 4.88
CA ALA A 150 0.74 1.10 5.96
C ALA A 150 0.64 2.60 6.32
N LEU A 151 1.75 3.34 6.18
CA LEU A 151 1.82 4.79 6.47
C LEU A 151 1.41 5.67 5.27
N GLN A 152 0.90 5.09 4.21
CA GLN A 152 0.50 5.83 3.00
C GLN A 152 -0.97 5.62 2.65
N PHE A 153 -1.74 4.92 3.46
CA PHE A 153 -3.17 4.76 3.24
C PHE A 153 -3.96 4.68 4.53
N LEU A 154 -5.24 4.96 4.43
CA LEU A 154 -6.25 4.65 5.43
C LEU A 154 -7.47 4.04 4.74
N PHE A 155 -8.22 3.27 5.50
CA PHE A 155 -9.51 2.75 5.05
C PHE A 155 -10.51 2.74 6.20
N GLU A 156 -11.78 2.83 5.86
CA GLU A 156 -12.90 2.70 6.79
C GLU A 156 -13.86 1.64 6.25
N THR A 157 -14.30 0.77 7.12
CA THR A 157 -15.25 -0.29 6.79
C THR A 157 -16.65 0.06 7.27
N SER A 158 -17.66 -0.54 6.65
CA SER A 158 -19.04 -0.39 7.09
C SER A 158 -19.20 -0.81 8.55
N PHE A 159 -20.00 -0.05 9.30
CA PHE A 159 -20.36 -0.38 10.68
C PHE A 159 -21.06 -1.75 10.78
N TYR A 160 -21.86 -2.10 9.78
CA TYR A 160 -22.63 -3.35 9.78
C TYR A 160 -21.87 -4.54 9.19
N ASN A 161 -20.85 -4.31 8.38
CA ASN A 161 -20.12 -5.38 7.71
C ASN A 161 -18.64 -4.96 7.51
N SER A 162 -17.78 -5.45 8.36
CA SER A 162 -16.33 -5.16 8.29
C SER A 162 -15.64 -5.63 7.01
N ASN A 163 -16.29 -6.46 6.21
CA ASN A 163 -15.76 -6.88 4.91
C ASN A 163 -16.07 -5.89 3.78
N VAL A 164 -16.91 -4.90 4.04
CA VAL A 164 -17.24 -3.85 3.07
C VAL A 164 -16.44 -2.60 3.41
N ILE A 165 -15.57 -2.21 2.49
CA ILE A 165 -14.83 -0.94 2.60
C ILE A 165 -15.75 0.17 2.09
N GLU A 166 -16.03 1.16 2.93
CA GLU A 166 -16.82 2.33 2.57
C GLU A 166 -15.95 3.51 2.12
N LYS A 167 -14.71 3.57 2.61
CA LYS A 167 -13.74 4.60 2.21
C LYS A 167 -12.34 4.01 2.16
N PHE A 168 -11.61 4.31 1.09
CA PHE A 168 -10.20 4.01 0.95
C PHE A 168 -9.49 5.24 0.40
N VAL A 169 -8.47 5.69 1.10
CA VAL A 169 -7.67 6.85 0.70
C VAL A 169 -6.21 6.46 0.73
N TYR A 170 -5.49 6.76 -0.34
CA TYR A 170 -4.05 6.60 -0.32
C TYR A 170 -3.34 7.87 -0.79
N PHE A 171 -2.09 7.97 -0.37
CA PHE A 171 -1.26 9.13 -0.59
C PHE A 171 0.08 8.70 -1.20
N ARG A 172 0.61 9.52 -2.07
CA ARG A 172 1.94 9.36 -2.63
C ARG A 172 2.68 10.69 -2.61
N ALA A 173 3.74 10.77 -1.82
CA ALA A 173 4.58 11.96 -1.81
C ALA A 173 5.56 11.91 -2.99
N PHE A 174 5.73 13.05 -3.67
CA PHE A 174 6.66 13.22 -4.77
C PHE A 174 7.32 14.60 -4.70
N PHE A 175 8.37 14.79 -5.50
CA PHE A 175 9.01 16.10 -5.65
C PHE A 175 8.58 16.69 -6.99
N ASP A 176 7.92 17.84 -6.92
CA ASP A 176 7.55 18.61 -8.09
C ASP A 176 8.78 19.40 -8.56
N SER A 177 9.31 19.05 -9.72
CA SER A 177 10.52 19.67 -10.28
C SER A 177 10.27 21.11 -10.75
N ASP A 178 9.05 21.45 -11.15
CA ASP A 178 8.69 22.78 -11.65
C ASP A 178 8.50 23.75 -10.49
N ALA A 179 7.75 23.35 -9.48
CA ALA A 179 7.56 24.12 -8.25
C ALA A 179 8.79 24.03 -7.30
N LYS A 180 9.71 23.09 -7.50
CA LYS A 180 10.87 22.78 -6.65
C LYS A 180 10.51 22.52 -5.19
N GLU A 181 9.38 21.88 -4.98
CA GLU A 181 8.88 21.57 -3.65
C GLU A 181 8.26 20.16 -3.56
N LYS A 182 8.04 19.71 -2.34
CA LYS A 182 7.36 18.44 -2.07
C LYS A 182 5.87 18.62 -2.32
N ARG A 183 5.24 17.61 -2.93
CA ARG A 183 3.81 17.52 -3.15
C ARG A 183 3.31 16.16 -2.68
N VAL A 184 2.03 16.08 -2.38
CA VAL A 184 1.35 14.85 -2.01
C VAL A 184 0.15 14.63 -2.93
N TYR A 185 0.21 13.60 -3.75
CA TYR A 185 -0.93 13.10 -4.49
C TYR A 185 -1.83 12.30 -3.54
N LYS A 186 -3.11 12.59 -3.56
CA LYS A 186 -4.16 11.91 -2.80
C LYS A 186 -5.20 11.35 -3.75
N LYS A 187 -5.49 10.06 -3.62
CA LYS A 187 -6.61 9.41 -4.32
C LYS A 187 -7.56 8.82 -3.28
N LYS A 188 -8.82 9.17 -3.43
CA LYS A 188 -9.89 8.81 -2.51
C LYS A 188 -10.98 8.06 -3.23
N TYR A 189 -11.35 6.91 -2.69
CA TYR A 189 -12.53 6.15 -3.08
C TYR A 189 -13.55 6.20 -1.96
N THR A 190 -14.82 6.43 -2.31
CA THR A 190 -15.95 6.40 -1.37
C THR A 190 -17.09 5.58 -1.95
N LEU A 191 -17.71 4.73 -1.13
CA LEU A 191 -18.90 3.97 -1.49
C LEU A 191 -20.13 4.71 -0.95
N GLU A 192 -20.97 5.22 -1.83
CA GLU A 192 -22.17 5.97 -1.49
C GLU A 192 -23.35 5.37 -2.26
N GLU A 193 -24.38 4.90 -1.55
CA GLU A 193 -25.58 4.31 -2.13
C GLU A 193 -25.30 3.17 -3.14
N GLY A 194 -24.23 2.39 -2.90
CA GLY A 194 -23.81 1.28 -3.77
C GLY A 194 -23.00 1.72 -5.00
N ILE A 195 -22.66 3.00 -5.12
CA ILE A 195 -21.82 3.53 -6.20
C ILE A 195 -20.46 3.93 -5.62
N VAL A 196 -19.39 3.49 -6.27
CA VAL A 196 -18.03 3.89 -5.91
C VAL A 196 -17.68 5.18 -6.64
N PHE A 197 -17.32 6.20 -5.88
CA PHE A 197 -16.80 7.46 -6.40
C PHE A 197 -15.29 7.52 -6.21
N VAL A 198 -14.60 8.17 -7.13
CA VAL A 198 -13.18 8.47 -7.06
C VAL A 198 -12.94 9.98 -7.15
N ALA A 199 -11.97 10.47 -6.37
CA ALA A 199 -11.48 11.84 -6.45
C ALA A 199 -9.95 11.84 -6.31
N GLU A 200 -9.28 12.73 -7.04
CA GLU A 200 -7.83 12.84 -7.06
C GLU A 200 -7.40 14.29 -6.89
N THR A 201 -6.51 14.55 -5.95
CA THR A 201 -6.02 15.89 -5.62
C THR A 201 -4.53 15.90 -5.36
N ILE A 202 -3.88 17.03 -5.62
CA ILE A 202 -2.49 17.28 -5.23
C ILE A 202 -2.49 18.34 -4.13
N HIS A 203 -1.73 18.05 -3.09
CA HIS A 203 -1.61 18.90 -1.91
C HIS A 203 -0.16 19.36 -1.73
N ASP A 204 -0.01 20.50 -1.10
CA ASP A 204 1.26 20.99 -0.59
C ASP A 204 1.63 20.32 0.76
N PRO A 205 2.82 20.59 1.33
CA PRO A 205 3.19 20.07 2.65
C PRO A 205 2.36 20.59 3.83
N SER A 206 1.61 21.68 3.65
CA SER A 206 0.68 22.22 4.67
C SER A 206 -0.65 21.49 4.69
N GLY A 207 -0.95 20.74 3.62
CA GLY A 207 -2.22 20.04 3.43
C GLY A 207 -3.19 20.77 2.50
N ASP A 208 -2.86 21.97 2.06
CA ASP A 208 -3.73 22.75 1.16
C ASP A 208 -3.77 22.13 -0.23
N ILE A 209 -4.96 22.16 -0.87
CA ILE A 209 -5.13 21.66 -2.23
C ILE A 209 -4.48 22.63 -3.20
N VAL A 210 -3.51 22.14 -3.96
CA VAL A 210 -2.84 22.89 -5.03
C VAL A 210 -3.50 22.66 -6.37
N GLU A 211 -3.96 21.41 -6.61
CA GLU A 211 -4.56 21.00 -7.86
C GLU A 211 -5.64 19.95 -7.62
N VAL A 212 -6.73 20.05 -8.36
CA VAL A 212 -7.76 19.01 -8.48
C VAL A 212 -7.53 18.27 -9.79
N VAL A 213 -6.97 17.07 -9.71
CA VAL A 213 -6.67 16.23 -10.87
C VAL A 213 -7.95 15.58 -11.41
N LEU A 214 -8.80 15.11 -10.50
CA LEU A 214 -10.11 14.54 -10.82
C LEU A 214 -11.12 14.94 -9.75
N GLU A 215 -12.19 15.62 -10.18
CA GLU A 215 -13.33 15.87 -9.31
C GLU A 215 -14.05 14.56 -8.96
N LYS A 216 -14.80 14.57 -7.85
CA LYS A 216 -15.56 13.41 -7.41
C LYS A 216 -16.46 12.86 -8.52
N THR A 217 -16.07 11.71 -9.09
CA THR A 217 -16.69 11.11 -10.27
C THR A 217 -17.11 9.68 -9.95
N PRO A 218 -18.32 9.25 -10.36
CA PRO A 218 -18.74 7.85 -10.20
C PRO A 218 -17.89 6.92 -11.09
N THR A 219 -17.62 5.73 -10.58
CA THR A 219 -16.87 4.70 -11.31
C THR A 219 -17.78 3.54 -11.68
N LEU A 220 -17.28 2.66 -12.55
CA LEU A 220 -17.96 1.40 -12.89
C LEU A 220 -17.61 0.26 -11.92
N LEU A 221 -16.86 0.55 -10.86
CA LEU A 221 -16.46 -0.44 -9.88
C LEU A 221 -17.65 -0.84 -9.01
N ALA A 222 -17.85 -2.14 -8.83
CA ALA A 222 -18.89 -2.67 -7.95
C ALA A 222 -18.53 -2.59 -6.46
N ALA A 223 -17.24 -2.44 -6.16
CA ALA A 223 -16.71 -2.30 -4.80
C ALA A 223 -15.43 -1.44 -4.85
N ILE A 224 -15.02 -0.93 -3.70
CA ILE A 224 -13.73 -0.25 -3.57
C ILE A 224 -12.61 -1.30 -3.77
N PRO A 225 -11.66 -1.01 -4.67
CA PRO A 225 -10.62 -1.96 -5.06
C PRO A 225 -9.70 -2.32 -3.90
#